data_90436cec370d0a435e4bdbd9c0c2727a
#
_entry.id   90436cec370d0a435e4bdbd9c0c2727a
#
_cell.length_a   1.000
_cell.length_b   1.000
_cell.length_c   1.000
_cell.angle_alpha   90.00
_cell.angle_beta   90.00
_cell.angle_gamma   90.00
#
_symmetry.space_group_name_H-M   'P 1'
#
loop_
_entity.id
_entity.type
_entity.pdbx_description
1 polymer ?
#
loop_
_entity_poly.entity_id
_entity_poly.type
_entity_poly.pdbx_seq_one_letter_code
_entity_poly.pdbx_strand_id
1 'polypeptide(L)'
;MKKSIIVFVTLFIFSVASLAQGRTAIGEMDSDQEFRIDTALIVKMRKVATTVGPTMIRFADSIAALHGGKVTPINYKSFQSTLRKCNTQKVQATELNDLVRCMIACPYDSLHSMITDLVRTAKKKGMFKKYRHQAYLDRGYWGDMVILNHGVIGSEIQVKSFYMAYANFDGNIVDFLGEDICAQIKNNTGEESGMSHHYYEIIRDISGRYTEEEKMRAADENTRYLRNFWEDYKKGVTFY
;
A
#
# COMPACT_ATOMS: atom_id res chain seq x y z
N MET A 1 -34.48 28.75 -26.08
CA MET A 1 -33.21 28.48 -26.80
C MET A 1 -32.40 27.48 -26.02
N LYS A 2 -32.36 26.21 -26.47
CA LYS A 2 -31.62 25.13 -25.84
C LYS A 2 -30.23 25.08 -26.50
N LYS A 3 -29.18 25.29 -25.72
CA LYS A 3 -27.80 25.09 -26.20
C LYS A 3 -27.35 23.67 -25.82
N SER A 4 -27.23 22.82 -26.83
CA SER A 4 -26.63 21.49 -26.71
C SER A 4 -25.11 21.63 -26.59
N ILE A 5 -24.55 21.06 -25.55
CA ILE A 5 -23.12 20.90 -25.39
C ILE A 5 -22.75 19.53 -25.95
N ILE A 6 -22.04 19.54 -27.07
CA ILE A 6 -21.45 18.34 -27.69
C ILE A 6 -20.13 18.08 -26.98
N VAL A 7 -20.04 16.96 -26.26
CA VAL A 7 -18.78 16.47 -25.68
C VAL A 7 -18.06 15.66 -26.75
N PHE A 8 -16.94 16.16 -27.21
CA PHE A 8 -16.03 15.44 -28.09
C PHE A 8 -15.23 14.41 -27.26
N VAL A 9 -15.55 13.13 -27.44
CA VAL A 9 -14.71 12.04 -26.99
C VAL A 9 -13.68 11.77 -28.08
N THR A 10 -12.44 12.18 -27.84
CA THR A 10 -11.32 11.90 -28.75
C THR A 10 -10.75 10.53 -28.43
N LEU A 11 -11.12 9.54 -29.21
CA LEU A 11 -10.46 8.23 -29.23
C LEU A 11 -9.06 8.40 -29.86
N PHE A 12 -8.01 8.22 -29.07
CA PHE A 12 -6.66 8.03 -29.60
C PHE A 12 -6.49 6.56 -29.99
N ILE A 13 -6.75 6.27 -31.26
CA ILE A 13 -6.34 5.01 -31.90
C ILE A 13 -4.92 5.21 -32.39
N PHE A 14 -3.93 4.63 -31.73
CA PHE A 14 -2.59 4.52 -32.25
C PHE A 14 -2.57 3.46 -33.36
N SER A 15 -2.60 3.93 -34.59
CA SER A 15 -2.31 3.14 -35.79
C SER A 15 -0.80 2.93 -35.87
N VAL A 16 -0.33 1.70 -35.62
CA VAL A 16 1.02 1.28 -35.97
C VAL A 16 0.95 0.68 -37.38
N ALA A 17 1.16 1.53 -38.36
CA ALA A 17 1.37 1.08 -39.73
C ALA A 17 2.87 1.12 -40.04
N SER A 18 3.44 -0.07 -40.19
CA SER A 18 4.43 -0.49 -41.19
C SER A 18 5.58 0.46 -41.54
N LEU A 19 6.76 0.14 -41.03
CA LEU A 19 8.01 0.37 -41.75
C LEU A 19 8.76 -0.98 -41.81
N ALA A 20 8.35 -1.80 -42.78
CA ALA A 20 9.12 -2.94 -43.23
C ALA A 20 10.08 -2.45 -44.31
N GLN A 21 11.36 -2.30 -43.98
CA GLN A 21 12.47 -2.47 -44.94
C GLN A 21 13.79 -2.53 -44.16
N GLY A 22 14.48 -3.67 -44.29
CA GLY A 22 15.93 -3.77 -44.16
C GLY A 22 16.47 -3.92 -42.74
N ARG A 23 16.33 -5.11 -42.14
CA ARG A 23 17.28 -5.57 -41.14
C ARG A 23 17.78 -6.96 -41.51
N THR A 24 19.03 -7.00 -41.92
CA THR A 24 19.90 -8.16 -41.93
C THR A 24 19.79 -8.96 -40.65
N ALA A 25 19.80 -10.27 -40.77
CA ALA A 25 19.80 -11.26 -39.72
C ALA A 25 20.80 -10.91 -38.62
N ILE A 26 20.30 -10.39 -37.50
CA ILE A 26 20.97 -10.40 -36.21
C ILE A 26 20.30 -11.58 -35.47
N GLY A 27 21.13 -12.51 -35.01
CA GLY A 27 20.70 -13.77 -34.43
C GLY A 27 19.50 -13.67 -33.52
N GLU A 28 18.61 -14.64 -33.64
CA GLU A 28 17.54 -14.93 -32.69
C GLU A 28 18.18 -15.04 -31.31
N MET A 29 18.11 -13.95 -30.54
CA MET A 29 18.34 -14.02 -29.12
C MET A 29 17.15 -14.78 -28.56
N ASP A 30 17.47 -15.99 -28.11
CA ASP A 30 16.60 -16.90 -27.39
C ASP A 30 15.85 -16.14 -26.30
N SER A 31 14.61 -15.68 -26.60
CA SER A 31 13.80 -14.83 -25.73
C SER A 31 13.04 -15.63 -24.65
N ASP A 32 13.26 -16.93 -24.57
CA ASP A 32 12.55 -17.85 -23.68
C ASP A 32 13.37 -18.26 -22.45
N GLN A 33 14.19 -17.34 -21.91
CA GLN A 33 14.74 -17.61 -20.60
C GLN A 33 13.63 -17.49 -19.58
N GLU A 34 13.00 -18.62 -19.24
CA GLU A 34 11.93 -18.73 -18.24
C GLU A 34 12.39 -18.04 -16.94
N PHE A 35 11.63 -17.03 -16.47
CA PHE A 35 11.95 -16.33 -15.24
C PHE A 35 11.93 -17.30 -14.05
N ARG A 36 13.08 -17.54 -13.44
CA ARG A 36 13.24 -18.41 -12.28
C ARG A 36 13.48 -17.60 -11.03
N ILE A 37 12.73 -17.92 -9.96
CA ILE A 37 12.89 -17.29 -8.66
C ILE A 37 14.00 -18.02 -7.90
N ASP A 38 14.96 -17.23 -7.39
CA ASP A 38 15.97 -17.74 -6.46
C ASP A 38 15.37 -17.80 -5.04
N THR A 39 14.98 -19.01 -4.62
CA THR A 39 14.42 -19.25 -3.28
C THR A 39 15.45 -19.10 -2.16
N ALA A 40 16.73 -19.39 -2.42
CA ALA A 40 17.81 -19.16 -1.46
C ALA A 40 18.01 -17.65 -1.23
N LEU A 41 17.88 -16.85 -2.28
CA LEU A 41 17.90 -15.40 -2.16
C LEU A 41 16.72 -14.87 -1.31
N ILE A 42 15.53 -15.47 -1.42
CA ILE A 42 14.39 -15.13 -0.54
C ILE A 42 14.77 -15.35 0.93
N VAL A 43 15.32 -16.51 1.27
CA VAL A 43 15.74 -16.82 2.64
C VAL A 43 16.78 -15.82 3.13
N LYS A 44 17.80 -15.53 2.31
CA LYS A 44 18.84 -14.55 2.62
C LYS A 44 18.26 -13.15 2.86
N MET A 45 17.38 -12.67 1.98
CA MET A 45 16.80 -11.33 2.09
C MET A 45 15.86 -11.21 3.31
N ARG A 46 15.13 -12.25 3.65
CA ARG A 46 14.32 -12.28 4.89
C ARG A 46 15.20 -12.21 6.15
N LYS A 47 16.38 -12.85 6.16
CA LYS A 47 17.33 -12.71 7.25
C LYS A 47 17.87 -11.26 7.34
N VAL A 48 18.19 -10.62 6.22
CA VAL A 48 18.56 -9.20 6.19
C VAL A 48 17.40 -8.33 6.71
N ALA A 49 16.17 -8.66 6.35
CA ALA A 49 14.99 -7.93 6.80
C ALA A 49 14.91 -7.87 8.35
N THR A 50 15.23 -8.95 9.05
CA THR A 50 15.20 -8.95 10.53
C THR A 50 16.26 -8.04 11.16
N THR A 51 17.36 -7.76 10.47
CA THR A 51 18.37 -6.79 10.94
C THR A 51 17.99 -5.35 10.67
N VAL A 52 17.19 -5.10 9.64
CA VAL A 52 16.71 -3.76 9.24
C VAL A 52 15.56 -3.28 10.12
N GLY A 53 14.65 -4.19 10.52
CA GLY A 53 13.44 -3.85 11.26
C GLY A 53 13.66 -2.96 12.48
N PRO A 54 14.59 -3.26 13.41
CA PRO A 54 14.84 -2.43 14.59
C PRO A 54 15.26 -1.00 14.28
N THR A 55 15.96 -0.76 13.18
CA THR A 55 16.34 0.60 12.76
C THR A 55 15.16 1.33 12.13
N MET A 56 14.38 0.62 11.34
CA MET A 56 13.19 1.17 10.71
C MET A 56 12.13 1.58 11.75
N ILE A 57 11.87 0.75 12.78
CA ILE A 57 10.87 1.06 13.79
C ILE A 57 11.29 2.29 14.60
N ARG A 58 12.55 2.38 15.05
CA ARG A 58 13.05 3.56 15.75
C ARG A 58 12.95 4.84 14.90
N PHE A 59 13.18 4.73 13.61
CA PHE A 59 13.02 5.85 12.69
C PHE A 59 11.55 6.26 12.58
N ALA A 60 10.63 5.30 12.39
CA ALA A 60 9.19 5.55 12.32
C ALA A 60 8.67 6.17 13.62
N ASP A 61 9.03 5.61 14.78
CA ASP A 61 8.63 6.11 16.11
C ASP A 61 9.11 7.55 16.34
N SER A 62 10.35 7.87 15.94
CA SER A 62 10.91 9.21 16.12
C SER A 62 10.14 10.30 15.35
N ILE A 63 9.56 9.95 14.23
CA ILE A 63 8.74 10.88 13.43
C ILE A 63 7.29 10.88 13.93
N ALA A 64 6.73 9.71 14.21
CA ALA A 64 5.35 9.58 14.71
C ALA A 64 5.13 10.38 16.00
N ALA A 65 6.08 10.32 16.93
CA ALA A 65 6.01 11.04 18.22
C ALA A 65 5.88 12.57 18.05
N LEU A 66 6.45 13.15 16.99
CA LEU A 66 6.36 14.59 16.72
C LEU A 66 4.96 15.04 16.26
N HIS A 67 4.14 14.09 15.84
CA HIS A 67 2.85 14.34 15.20
C HIS A 67 1.66 13.66 15.91
N GLY A 68 1.86 13.20 17.15
CA GLY A 68 0.82 12.47 17.89
C GLY A 68 0.44 11.13 17.25
N GLY A 69 1.34 10.58 16.46
CA GLY A 69 1.12 9.31 15.74
C GLY A 69 1.52 8.09 16.58
N LYS A 70 1.05 6.94 16.14
CA LYS A 70 1.35 5.62 16.67
C LYS A 70 1.91 4.73 15.58
N VAL A 71 2.81 3.81 15.95
CA VAL A 71 3.48 2.92 15.00
C VAL A 71 3.13 1.48 15.31
N THR A 72 2.78 0.70 14.28
CA THR A 72 2.56 -0.75 14.46
C THR A 72 3.88 -1.46 14.70
N PRO A 73 3.87 -2.63 15.34
CA PRO A 73 5.00 -3.55 15.30
C PRO A 73 5.46 -3.80 13.85
N ILE A 74 6.74 -4.16 13.71
CA ILE A 74 7.28 -4.52 12.39
C ILE A 74 6.60 -5.80 11.88
N ASN A 75 6.14 -5.72 10.65
CA ASN A 75 5.65 -6.87 9.91
C ASN A 75 6.73 -7.34 8.92
N TYR A 76 7.20 -8.57 9.11
CA TYR A 76 8.14 -9.23 8.20
C TYR A 76 7.34 -10.12 7.22
N LYS A 77 7.49 -9.85 5.94
CA LYS A 77 6.80 -10.66 4.92
C LYS A 77 7.21 -12.13 5.02
N SER A 78 6.21 -13.03 5.06
CA SER A 78 6.47 -14.48 5.13
C SER A 78 7.16 -14.98 3.85
N PHE A 79 7.80 -16.15 3.94
CA PHE A 79 8.44 -16.79 2.77
C PHE A 79 7.43 -16.99 1.63
N GLN A 80 6.26 -17.55 1.94
CA GLN A 80 5.22 -17.82 0.97
C GLN A 80 4.69 -16.54 0.30
N SER A 81 4.45 -15.49 1.10
CA SER A 81 4.02 -14.19 0.56
C SER A 81 5.11 -13.53 -0.30
N THR A 82 6.39 -13.71 0.05
CA THR A 82 7.51 -13.23 -0.75
C THR A 82 7.60 -13.98 -2.07
N LEU A 83 7.58 -15.31 -2.03
CA LEU A 83 7.61 -16.17 -3.21
C LEU A 83 6.46 -15.86 -4.17
N ARG A 84 5.22 -15.78 -3.65
CA ARG A 84 4.05 -15.41 -4.44
C ARG A 84 4.26 -14.07 -5.12
N LYS A 85 4.74 -13.05 -4.39
CA LYS A 85 4.94 -11.71 -4.94
C LYS A 85 6.02 -11.67 -6.01
N CYS A 86 7.15 -12.35 -5.80
CA CYS A 86 8.21 -12.51 -6.79
C CYS A 86 7.66 -13.16 -8.09
N ASN A 87 6.85 -14.20 -7.93
CA ASN A 87 6.24 -14.90 -9.05
C ASN A 87 5.26 -14.02 -9.85
N THR A 88 4.37 -13.33 -9.13
CA THR A 88 3.36 -12.46 -9.74
C THR A 88 3.99 -11.26 -10.44
N GLN A 89 5.03 -10.65 -9.85
CA GLN A 89 5.67 -9.45 -10.40
C GLN A 89 6.85 -9.75 -11.32
N LYS A 90 7.26 -11.03 -11.42
CA LYS A 90 8.44 -11.45 -12.18
C LYS A 90 9.71 -10.70 -11.76
N VAL A 91 9.94 -10.60 -10.45
CA VAL A 91 11.11 -9.92 -9.84
C VAL A 91 11.77 -10.79 -8.80
N GLN A 92 13.04 -10.54 -8.51
CA GLN A 92 13.74 -11.20 -7.43
C GLN A 92 13.45 -10.55 -6.06
N ALA A 93 13.74 -11.26 -4.97
CA ALA A 93 13.47 -10.79 -3.60
C ALA A 93 14.16 -9.46 -3.25
N THR A 94 15.31 -9.15 -3.85
CA THR A 94 16.03 -7.88 -3.68
C THR A 94 15.29 -6.66 -4.24
N GLU A 95 14.39 -6.87 -5.18
CA GLU A 95 13.62 -5.79 -5.81
C GLU A 95 12.35 -5.44 -5.03
N LEU A 96 11.93 -6.30 -4.10
CA LEU A 96 10.77 -6.05 -3.27
C LEU A 96 11.05 -4.94 -2.25
N ASN A 97 10.07 -4.07 -2.06
CA ASN A 97 10.17 -2.94 -1.13
C ASN A 97 9.44 -3.16 0.20
N ASP A 98 8.78 -4.31 0.37
CA ASP A 98 7.88 -4.59 1.50
C ASP A 98 8.23 -5.89 2.25
N LEU A 99 9.49 -6.31 2.19
CA LEU A 99 10.00 -7.41 3.02
C LEU A 99 9.94 -7.06 4.52
N VAL A 100 10.12 -5.76 4.82
CA VAL A 100 9.94 -5.17 6.14
C VAL A 100 8.98 -4.02 5.99
N ARG A 101 7.92 -3.98 6.80
CA ARG A 101 6.96 -2.89 6.77
C ARG A 101 6.44 -2.57 8.17
N CYS A 102 6.04 -1.33 8.37
CA CYS A 102 5.21 -0.89 9.48
C CYS A 102 4.18 0.14 8.99
N MET A 103 3.24 0.47 9.84
CA MET A 103 2.30 1.54 9.60
C MET A 103 2.48 2.62 10.67
N ILE A 104 2.41 3.87 10.27
CA ILE A 104 2.20 5.00 11.16
C ILE A 104 0.76 5.43 10.99
N ALA A 105 0.02 5.48 12.08
CA ALA A 105 -1.30 6.11 12.12
C ALA A 105 -1.20 7.41 12.92
N CYS A 106 -1.87 8.48 12.45
CA CYS A 106 -1.85 9.77 13.11
C CYS A 106 -3.20 10.51 12.96
N PRO A 107 -3.42 11.58 13.75
CA PRO A 107 -4.53 12.49 13.49
C PRO A 107 -4.46 12.99 12.05
N TYR A 108 -5.62 13.17 11.46
CA TYR A 108 -5.69 13.58 10.05
C TYR A 108 -4.95 14.90 9.78
N ASP A 109 -5.15 15.89 10.62
CA ASP A 109 -4.53 17.22 10.44
C ASP A 109 -3.00 17.15 10.50
N SER A 110 -2.45 16.10 11.11
CA SER A 110 -1.00 15.85 11.17
C SER A 110 -0.44 15.10 9.97
N LEU A 111 -1.29 14.50 9.11
CA LEU A 111 -0.85 13.60 8.05
C LEU A 111 0.14 14.24 7.09
N HIS A 112 -0.19 15.42 6.57
CA HIS A 112 0.67 16.10 5.59
C HIS A 112 2.03 16.47 6.18
N SER A 113 2.05 17.01 7.40
CA SER A 113 3.30 17.38 8.09
C SER A 113 4.12 16.13 8.44
N MET A 114 3.48 15.06 8.89
CA MET A 114 4.11 13.76 9.14
C MET A 114 4.81 13.21 7.92
N ILE A 115 4.11 13.13 6.78
CA ILE A 115 4.66 12.63 5.52
C ILE A 115 5.84 13.50 5.07
N THR A 116 5.70 14.82 5.17
CA THR A 116 6.75 15.78 4.82
C THR A 116 8.00 15.55 5.65
N ASP A 117 7.85 15.39 6.96
CA ASP A 117 8.98 15.18 7.88
C ASP A 117 9.61 13.80 7.70
N LEU A 118 8.79 12.77 7.46
CA LEU A 118 9.27 11.42 7.15
C LEU A 118 10.14 11.40 5.88
N VAL A 119 9.64 12.00 4.79
CA VAL A 119 10.37 12.07 3.52
C VAL A 119 11.64 12.93 3.65
N ARG A 120 11.53 14.11 4.29
CA ARG A 120 12.66 15.02 4.50
C ARG A 120 13.77 14.36 5.32
N THR A 121 13.40 13.70 6.42
CA THR A 121 14.35 13.05 7.30
C THR A 121 14.97 11.82 6.64
N ALA A 122 14.20 11.03 5.90
CA ALA A 122 14.72 9.91 5.12
C ALA A 122 15.73 10.36 4.06
N LYS A 123 15.45 11.46 3.36
CA LYS A 123 16.38 12.08 2.39
C LYS A 123 17.67 12.53 3.07
N LYS A 124 17.56 13.25 4.21
CA LYS A 124 18.74 13.71 4.98
C LYS A 124 19.62 12.57 5.46
N LYS A 125 19.02 11.41 5.76
CA LYS A 125 19.76 10.19 6.17
C LYS A 125 20.24 9.32 5.00
N GLY A 126 19.99 9.69 3.75
CA GLY A 126 20.31 8.90 2.56
C GLY A 126 19.51 7.60 2.41
N MET A 127 18.41 7.48 3.14
CA MET A 127 17.58 6.27 3.14
C MET A 127 16.35 6.37 2.22
N PHE A 128 16.03 7.55 1.69
CA PHE A 128 14.84 7.74 0.86
C PHE A 128 14.99 7.05 -0.50
N LYS A 129 14.02 6.19 -0.85
CA LYS A 129 13.94 5.55 -2.17
C LYS A 129 12.80 6.11 -3.00
N LYS A 130 11.58 6.12 -2.44
CA LYS A 130 10.38 6.50 -3.18
C LYS A 130 9.24 6.89 -2.23
N TYR A 131 8.39 7.81 -2.70
CA TYR A 131 7.10 8.12 -2.10
C TYR A 131 6.00 7.75 -3.08
N ARG A 132 4.89 7.23 -2.55
CA ARG A 132 3.66 6.93 -3.30
C ARG A 132 2.47 7.45 -2.51
N HIS A 133 1.63 8.20 -3.16
CA HIS A 133 0.29 8.53 -2.68
C HIS A 133 -0.72 7.66 -3.42
N GLN A 134 -1.63 7.03 -2.69
CA GLN A 134 -2.73 6.25 -3.24
C GLN A 134 -4.03 6.81 -2.69
N ALA A 135 -4.83 7.41 -3.56
CA ALA A 135 -6.15 7.93 -3.25
C ALA A 135 -7.14 7.34 -4.25
N TYR A 136 -7.87 6.33 -3.82
CA TYR A 136 -8.98 5.75 -4.57
C TYR A 136 -10.28 6.34 -4.01
N LEU A 137 -10.59 7.57 -4.43
CA LEU A 137 -11.74 8.33 -3.91
C LEU A 137 -13.08 7.64 -4.17
N ASP A 138 -13.20 6.93 -5.29
CA ASP A 138 -14.33 6.10 -5.67
C ASP A 138 -14.56 4.93 -4.70
N ARG A 139 -13.50 4.45 -4.05
CA ARG A 139 -13.51 3.34 -3.10
C ARG A 139 -13.33 3.78 -1.64
N GLY A 140 -13.26 5.09 -1.37
CA GLY A 140 -13.03 5.62 -0.05
C GLY A 140 -11.65 5.30 0.56
N TYR A 141 -10.71 4.74 -0.23
CA TYR A 141 -9.37 4.39 0.24
C TYR A 141 -8.40 5.54 0.07
N TRP A 142 -7.64 5.79 1.12
CA TRP A 142 -6.55 6.76 1.10
C TRP A 142 -5.37 6.29 1.95
N GLY A 143 -4.16 6.49 1.46
CA GLY A 143 -2.95 6.10 2.17
C GLY A 143 -1.69 6.52 1.44
N ASP A 144 -0.66 6.73 2.21
CA ASP A 144 0.66 7.12 1.74
C ASP A 144 1.68 6.04 2.08
N MET A 145 2.68 5.89 1.22
CA MET A 145 3.76 4.92 1.41
C MET A 145 5.11 5.59 1.17
N VAL A 146 5.97 5.52 2.15
CA VAL A 146 7.37 5.92 2.03
C VAL A 146 8.24 4.67 1.97
N ILE A 147 8.94 4.51 0.87
CA ILE A 147 9.87 3.41 0.65
C ILE A 147 11.26 3.87 1.04
N LEU A 148 11.88 3.13 1.93
CA LEU A 148 13.26 3.36 2.37
C LEU A 148 14.20 2.35 1.71
N ASN A 149 15.45 2.78 1.51
CA ASN A 149 16.54 1.95 1.03
C ASN A 149 17.48 1.63 2.18
N HIS A 150 17.76 0.35 2.38
CA HIS A 150 18.71 -0.15 3.37
C HIS A 150 19.89 -0.91 2.70
N GLY A 151 20.31 -0.43 1.53
CA GLY A 151 21.34 -1.06 0.73
C GLY A 151 20.77 -2.18 -0.14
N VAL A 152 20.73 -3.40 0.39
CA VAL A 152 20.30 -4.59 -0.39
C VAL A 152 18.80 -4.86 -0.38
N ILE A 153 18.04 -4.22 0.51
CA ILE A 153 16.58 -4.35 0.58
C ILE A 153 15.88 -3.00 0.71
N GLY A 154 14.64 -2.94 0.21
CA GLY A 154 13.71 -1.88 0.52
C GLY A 154 12.85 -2.22 1.75
N SER A 155 12.34 -1.18 2.42
CA SER A 155 11.29 -1.30 3.42
C SER A 155 10.18 -0.29 3.18
N GLU A 156 8.98 -0.56 3.70
CA GLU A 156 7.79 0.25 3.45
C GLU A 156 7.21 0.78 4.76
N ILE A 157 7.10 2.10 4.87
CA ILE A 157 6.31 2.76 5.92
C ILE A 157 5.00 3.22 5.29
N GLN A 158 3.89 2.64 5.73
CA GLN A 158 2.55 3.11 5.38
C GLN A 158 2.17 4.23 6.35
N VAL A 159 1.62 5.32 5.84
CA VAL A 159 1.11 6.42 6.67
C VAL A 159 -0.37 6.58 6.42
N LYS A 160 -1.16 6.56 7.48
CA LYS A 160 -2.62 6.62 7.42
C LYS A 160 -3.18 7.53 8.52
N SER A 161 -4.39 8.04 8.32
CA SER A 161 -5.15 8.58 9.43
C SER A 161 -5.56 7.48 10.40
N PHE A 162 -5.90 7.81 11.65
CA PHE A 162 -6.45 6.85 12.61
C PHE A 162 -7.69 6.14 12.05
N TYR A 163 -8.56 6.84 11.34
CA TYR A 163 -9.75 6.26 10.70
C TYR A 163 -9.38 5.20 9.65
N MET A 164 -8.46 5.53 8.74
CA MET A 164 -8.02 4.57 7.72
C MET A 164 -7.20 3.42 8.31
N ALA A 165 -6.47 3.65 9.38
CA ALA A 165 -5.78 2.59 10.10
C ALA A 165 -6.80 1.63 10.74
N TYR A 166 -7.82 2.17 11.43
CA TYR A 166 -8.90 1.39 12.03
C TYR A 166 -9.64 0.53 10.99
N ALA A 167 -9.95 1.09 9.84
CA ALA A 167 -10.65 0.38 8.77
C ALA A 167 -9.83 -0.75 8.13
N ASN A 168 -8.50 -0.60 8.07
CA ASN A 168 -7.63 -1.48 7.25
C ASN A 168 -6.72 -2.41 8.06
N PHE A 169 -6.59 -2.23 9.38
CA PHE A 169 -5.66 -3.02 10.17
C PHE A 169 -6.25 -4.39 10.50
N ASP A 170 -5.49 -5.44 10.22
CA ASP A 170 -5.87 -6.85 10.42
C ASP A 170 -5.43 -7.46 11.77
N GLY A 171 -4.78 -6.66 12.60
CA GLY A 171 -4.33 -7.06 13.93
C GLY A 171 -5.25 -6.56 15.04
N ASN A 172 -4.79 -6.68 16.30
CA ASN A 172 -5.51 -6.07 17.42
C ASN A 172 -5.41 -4.53 17.34
N ILE A 173 -6.46 -3.90 16.85
CA ILE A 173 -6.52 -2.46 16.63
C ILE A 173 -6.48 -1.67 17.94
N VAL A 174 -7.02 -2.23 19.03
CA VAL A 174 -7.01 -1.61 20.34
C VAL A 174 -5.60 -1.52 20.91
N ASP A 175 -4.80 -2.59 20.76
CA ASP A 175 -3.38 -2.56 21.16
C ASP A 175 -2.60 -1.52 20.35
N PHE A 176 -3.00 -1.26 19.12
CA PHE A 176 -2.33 -0.29 18.25
C PHE A 176 -2.79 1.14 18.50
N LEU A 177 -4.09 1.42 18.41
CA LEU A 177 -4.63 2.77 18.51
C LEU A 177 -5.01 3.17 19.94
N GLY A 178 -5.32 2.22 20.81
CA GLY A 178 -5.88 2.40 22.13
C GLY A 178 -7.41 2.44 22.14
N GLU A 179 -7.98 2.15 23.30
CA GLU A 179 -9.44 2.03 23.48
C GLU A 179 -10.18 3.33 23.12
N ASP A 180 -9.69 4.47 23.57
CA ASP A 180 -10.37 5.77 23.39
C ASP A 180 -10.51 6.13 21.91
N ILE A 181 -9.43 5.99 21.13
CA ILE A 181 -9.45 6.26 19.69
C ILE A 181 -10.38 5.27 18.98
N CYS A 182 -10.30 3.99 19.32
CA CYS A 182 -11.15 2.96 18.71
C CYS A 182 -12.63 3.19 19.03
N ALA A 183 -12.96 3.50 20.30
CA ALA A 183 -14.33 3.80 20.71
C ALA A 183 -14.87 5.06 20.00
N GLN A 184 -14.07 6.10 19.88
CA GLN A 184 -14.45 7.32 19.18
C GLN A 184 -14.75 7.03 17.70
N ILE A 185 -13.88 6.28 17.02
CA ILE A 185 -14.09 5.94 15.60
C ILE A 185 -15.36 5.09 15.43
N LYS A 186 -15.52 4.05 16.27
CA LYS A 186 -16.71 3.20 16.23
C LYS A 186 -18.01 3.97 16.47
N ASN A 187 -18.01 4.88 17.45
CA ASN A 187 -19.18 5.72 17.75
C ASN A 187 -19.54 6.66 16.57
N ASN A 188 -18.52 7.18 15.89
CA ASN A 188 -18.72 8.09 14.77
C ASN A 188 -19.16 7.39 13.48
N THR A 189 -18.66 6.20 13.23
CA THR A 189 -18.88 5.46 11.97
C THR A 189 -19.95 4.38 12.09
N GLY A 190 -20.17 3.83 13.28
CA GLY A 190 -20.98 2.62 13.50
C GLY A 190 -20.31 1.34 13.01
N GLU A 191 -19.07 1.39 12.51
CA GLU A 191 -18.42 0.28 11.82
C GLU A 191 -17.44 -0.47 12.72
N GLU A 192 -17.25 -1.76 12.44
CA GLU A 192 -16.20 -2.57 13.06
C GLU A 192 -14.84 -2.35 12.37
N SER A 193 -13.76 -2.57 13.11
CA SER A 193 -12.40 -2.43 12.58
C SER A 193 -12.01 -3.58 11.64
N GLY A 194 -11.03 -3.31 10.75
CA GLY A 194 -10.35 -4.34 9.96
C GLY A 194 -11.16 -4.94 8.81
N MET A 195 -12.43 -4.57 8.63
CA MET A 195 -13.30 -5.16 7.62
C MET A 195 -12.79 -4.93 6.19
N SER A 196 -12.11 -3.80 5.93
CA SER A 196 -11.50 -3.57 4.62
C SER A 196 -10.43 -4.60 4.27
N HIS A 197 -9.65 -5.06 5.26
CA HIS A 197 -8.68 -6.13 5.04
C HIS A 197 -9.39 -7.47 4.75
N HIS A 198 -10.45 -7.78 5.46
CA HIS A 198 -11.27 -8.96 5.22
C HIS A 198 -11.81 -9.01 3.79
N TYR A 199 -12.44 -7.94 3.32
CA TYR A 199 -12.92 -7.85 1.93
C TYR A 199 -11.78 -7.95 0.91
N TYR A 200 -10.64 -7.33 1.20
CA TYR A 200 -9.48 -7.40 0.32
C TYR A 200 -8.96 -8.84 0.15
N GLU A 201 -8.98 -9.66 1.20
CA GLU A 201 -8.57 -11.07 1.10
C GLU A 201 -9.52 -11.89 0.20
N ILE A 202 -10.82 -11.59 0.22
CA ILE A 202 -11.81 -12.20 -0.68
C ILE A 202 -11.54 -11.78 -2.13
N ILE A 203 -11.39 -10.48 -2.38
CA ILE A 203 -11.22 -9.90 -3.72
C ILE A 203 -9.97 -10.45 -4.41
N ARG A 204 -8.88 -10.61 -3.69
CA ARG A 204 -7.60 -11.07 -4.24
C ARG A 204 -7.42 -12.59 -4.28
N ASP A 205 -8.41 -13.36 -3.84
CA ASP A 205 -8.28 -14.82 -3.82
C ASP A 205 -8.13 -15.39 -5.23
N ILE A 206 -7.03 -16.09 -5.45
CA ILE A 206 -6.73 -16.79 -6.70
C ILE A 206 -6.84 -18.30 -6.56
N SER A 207 -7.18 -18.80 -5.36
CA SER A 207 -7.27 -20.24 -5.09
C SER A 207 -8.60 -20.85 -5.53
N GLY A 208 -9.56 -20.02 -5.92
CA GLY A 208 -10.90 -20.45 -6.32
C GLY A 208 -11.84 -20.73 -5.14
N ARG A 209 -11.51 -20.29 -3.94
CA ARG A 209 -12.42 -20.38 -2.77
C ARG A 209 -13.67 -19.52 -2.91
N TYR A 210 -13.54 -18.42 -3.68
CA TYR A 210 -14.62 -17.46 -3.91
C TYR A 210 -14.90 -17.34 -5.39
N THR A 211 -16.18 -17.28 -5.74
CA THR A 211 -16.66 -17.01 -7.11
C THR A 211 -16.41 -15.55 -7.49
N GLU A 212 -16.44 -15.24 -8.78
CA GLU A 212 -16.31 -13.84 -9.25
C GLU A 212 -17.46 -12.96 -8.74
N GLU A 213 -18.65 -13.53 -8.56
CA GLU A 213 -19.79 -12.80 -7.98
C GLU A 213 -19.55 -12.44 -6.51
N GLU A 214 -19.00 -13.37 -5.72
CA GLU A 214 -18.62 -13.10 -4.32
C GLU A 214 -17.52 -12.05 -4.21
N LYS A 215 -16.53 -12.07 -5.11
CA LYS A 215 -15.47 -11.06 -5.17
C LYS A 215 -16.02 -9.68 -5.54
N MET A 216 -16.94 -9.60 -6.50
CA MET A 216 -17.61 -8.35 -6.86
C MET A 216 -18.44 -7.81 -5.68
N ARG A 217 -19.21 -8.65 -5.01
CA ARG A 217 -19.96 -8.27 -3.80
C ARG A 217 -19.04 -7.75 -2.70
N ALA A 218 -17.92 -8.44 -2.44
CA ALA A 218 -16.92 -8.00 -1.47
C ALA A 218 -16.30 -6.64 -1.84
N ALA A 219 -16.09 -6.37 -3.13
CA ALA A 219 -15.60 -5.09 -3.60
C ALA A 219 -16.62 -3.94 -3.38
N ASP A 220 -17.88 -4.19 -3.63
CA ASP A 220 -18.96 -3.23 -3.39
C ASP A 220 -19.15 -2.95 -1.89
N GLU A 221 -19.13 -4.01 -1.07
CA GLU A 221 -19.22 -3.89 0.39
C GLU A 221 -18.01 -3.14 0.96
N ASN A 222 -16.79 -3.42 0.49
CA ASN A 222 -15.59 -2.69 0.89
C ASN A 222 -15.68 -1.20 0.51
N THR A 223 -16.19 -0.91 -0.68
CA THR A 223 -16.38 0.47 -1.13
C THR A 223 -17.36 1.22 -0.23
N ARG A 224 -18.49 0.60 0.12
CA ARG A 224 -19.51 1.18 1.03
C ARG A 224 -18.92 1.39 2.42
N TYR A 225 -18.23 0.38 2.97
CA TYR A 225 -17.58 0.42 4.26
C TYR A 225 -16.56 1.57 4.35
N LEU A 226 -15.64 1.68 3.37
CA LEU A 226 -14.61 2.71 3.37
C LEU A 226 -15.19 4.13 3.19
N ARG A 227 -16.33 4.30 2.52
CA ARG A 227 -16.99 5.59 2.40
C ARG A 227 -17.44 6.16 3.75
N ASN A 228 -17.87 5.32 4.69
CA ASN A 228 -18.28 5.78 6.02
C ASN A 228 -17.13 6.45 6.76
N PHE A 229 -15.93 5.88 6.68
CA PHE A 229 -14.73 6.50 7.26
C PHE A 229 -14.32 7.78 6.53
N TRP A 230 -14.53 7.83 5.22
CA TRP A 230 -14.18 8.99 4.41
C TRP A 230 -15.10 10.17 4.66
N GLU A 231 -16.39 9.94 4.81
CA GLU A 231 -17.36 11.01 5.06
C GLU A 231 -17.16 11.64 6.46
N ASP A 232 -16.92 10.83 7.48
CA ASP A 232 -16.60 11.34 8.82
C ASP A 232 -15.30 12.12 8.86
N TYR A 233 -14.32 11.68 8.09
CA TYR A 233 -13.10 12.39 7.86
C TYR A 233 -13.30 13.79 7.29
N LYS A 234 -14.14 13.96 6.26
CA LYS A 234 -14.47 15.27 5.69
C LYS A 234 -15.16 16.20 6.69
N LYS A 235 -15.81 15.65 7.71
CA LYS A 235 -16.46 16.42 8.78
C LYS A 235 -15.48 16.98 9.82
N GLY A 236 -14.20 16.73 9.67
CA GLY A 236 -13.16 17.34 10.53
C GLY A 236 -13.16 16.82 11.96
N VAL A 237 -13.38 15.52 12.17
CA VAL A 237 -13.30 14.93 13.51
C VAL A 237 -11.86 15.00 14.02
N THR A 238 -11.64 15.82 15.03
CA THR A 238 -10.35 15.98 15.71
C THR A 238 -10.27 15.00 16.88
N PHE A 239 -9.15 14.30 16.99
CA PHE A 239 -8.81 13.52 18.19
C PHE A 239 -8.10 14.43 19.20
N TYR A 240 -8.59 14.46 20.41
CA TYR A 240 -7.99 15.21 21.52
C TYR A 240 -7.11 14.31 22.38
#